data_376ef768c82433698d2e49339abb2af6
#
_entry.id   376ef768c82433698d2e49339abb2af6
#
_cell.length_a   1.000
_cell.length_b   1.000
_cell.length_c   1.000
_cell.angle_alpha   90.00
_cell.angle_beta   90.00
_cell.angle_gamma   90.00
#
_symmetry.space_group_name_H-M   'P 1'
#
loop_
_entity.id
_entity.type
_entity.pdbx_description
1 polymer ?
#
loop_
_entity_poly.entity_id
_entity_poly.type
_entity_poly.pdbx_seq_one_letter_code
_entity_poly.pdbx_strand_id
1 'polypeptide(L)'
;MAFLQRIERVLEASLVAAQAPGSPPKLAAAMRHAVFPGGARIRPQLCMAVALACGDDDPRLSESFAAALELMHCASLVHDDLPCFDNADLRRGQPSVHKAFGERIAVLSGDALIVLAFRTLAGSRPKHLERLPAMLTILDDAVGPPFGIVAGQAWECESHAVLAEYQRAKTGSLFTAATVGGACAAGVDSAPWKALGDCLGEAYQVADDIRDVIYDEMVMGKPAGQDETLERPSAAQTLGLDGAVIHFDRLMARAIQSIPACRGATRLRGMVLQEAQRLVPTEGPYKVARAALDAQTEKALADAFPHSAVNAAAKEASKEGGGHGDASGLV
;
A
#
# COMPACT_ATOMS: atom_id res chain seq x y z
N MET A 1 -9.10 8.85 -9.47
CA MET A 1 -8.57 9.10 -10.84
C MET A 1 -7.43 10.14 -10.87
N ALA A 2 -7.51 11.27 -10.17
CA ALA A 2 -6.47 12.31 -10.26
C ALA A 2 -5.07 11.86 -9.81
N PHE A 3 -4.91 11.12 -8.73
CA PHE A 3 -3.59 10.65 -8.27
C PHE A 3 -2.94 9.68 -9.24
N LEU A 4 -3.69 8.68 -9.71
CA LEU A 4 -3.17 7.68 -10.63
C LEU A 4 -2.60 8.33 -11.90
N GLN A 5 -3.32 9.27 -12.50
CA GLN A 5 -2.85 9.98 -13.70
C GLN A 5 -1.58 10.80 -13.44
N ARG A 6 -1.45 11.43 -12.29
CA ARG A 6 -0.24 12.17 -11.89
C ARG A 6 0.96 11.23 -11.74
N ILE A 7 0.78 10.11 -11.05
CA ILE A 7 1.80 9.07 -10.86
C ILE A 7 2.25 8.50 -12.19
N GLU A 8 1.31 8.07 -13.05
CA GLU A 8 1.61 7.47 -14.35
C GLU A 8 2.38 8.45 -15.26
N ARG A 9 2.04 9.74 -15.22
CA ARG A 9 2.76 10.78 -15.95
C ARG A 9 4.22 10.91 -15.50
N VAL A 10 4.48 10.88 -14.18
CA VAL A 10 5.86 10.98 -13.66
C VAL A 10 6.64 9.72 -13.98
N LEU A 11 6.03 8.53 -13.85
CA LEU A 11 6.66 7.26 -14.23
C LEU A 11 7.03 7.24 -15.72
N GLU A 12 6.11 7.65 -16.58
CA GLU A 12 6.36 7.73 -18.03
C GLU A 12 7.52 8.71 -18.35
N ALA A 13 7.50 9.90 -17.77
CA ALA A 13 8.57 10.89 -17.95
C ALA A 13 9.93 10.37 -17.46
N SER A 14 9.96 9.63 -16.35
CA SER A 14 11.19 9.06 -15.79
C SER A 14 11.77 7.98 -16.73
N LEU A 15 10.94 7.10 -17.26
CA LEU A 15 11.36 6.07 -18.20
C LEU A 15 11.83 6.67 -19.54
N VAL A 16 11.13 7.66 -20.07
CA VAL A 16 11.53 8.36 -21.28
C VAL A 16 12.91 9.04 -21.09
N ALA A 17 13.13 9.68 -19.93
CA ALA A 17 14.42 10.29 -19.61
C ALA A 17 15.58 9.26 -19.50
N ALA A 18 15.26 8.00 -19.20
CA ALA A 18 16.24 6.90 -19.19
C ALA A 18 16.53 6.33 -20.59
N GLN A 19 15.72 6.65 -21.59
CA GLN A 19 15.82 6.18 -22.98
C GLN A 19 16.54 7.18 -23.89
N ALA A 20 17.52 7.89 -23.37
CA ALA A 20 18.30 8.85 -24.18
C ALA A 20 18.99 8.16 -25.39
N PRO A 21 19.32 8.89 -26.48
CA PRO A 21 20.06 8.35 -27.60
C PRO A 21 21.34 7.64 -27.13
N GLY A 22 21.54 6.40 -27.57
CA GLY A 22 22.67 5.57 -27.14
C GLY A 22 22.37 4.63 -25.98
N SER A 23 21.16 4.68 -25.38
CA SER A 23 20.74 3.69 -24.39
C SER A 23 20.52 2.32 -25.03
N PRO A 24 20.82 1.21 -24.34
CA PRO A 24 20.53 -0.15 -24.84
C PRO A 24 19.03 -0.37 -25.00
N PRO A 25 18.51 -0.60 -26.22
CA PRO A 25 17.07 -0.60 -26.46
C PRO A 25 16.36 -1.74 -25.75
N LYS A 26 17.03 -2.90 -25.58
CA LYS A 26 16.46 -4.05 -24.87
C LYS A 26 16.29 -3.79 -23.38
N LEU A 27 17.23 -3.08 -22.74
CA LEU A 27 17.11 -2.66 -21.34
C LEU A 27 15.96 -1.67 -21.17
N ALA A 28 15.86 -0.68 -22.04
CA ALA A 28 14.78 0.30 -22.01
C ALA A 28 13.39 -0.36 -22.14
N ALA A 29 13.26 -1.33 -23.09
CA ALA A 29 12.03 -2.10 -23.26
C ALA A 29 11.69 -2.95 -22.03
N ALA A 30 12.67 -3.56 -21.39
CA ALA A 30 12.49 -4.39 -20.20
C ALA A 30 12.07 -3.55 -18.98
N MET A 31 12.69 -2.39 -18.76
CA MET A 31 12.28 -1.44 -17.71
C MET A 31 10.83 -0.99 -17.92
N ARG A 32 10.44 -0.68 -19.16
CA ARG A 32 9.06 -0.33 -19.48
C ARG A 32 8.09 -1.48 -19.22
N HIS A 33 8.45 -2.69 -19.59
CA HIS A 33 7.67 -3.90 -19.36
C HIS A 33 7.47 -4.18 -17.86
N ALA A 34 8.49 -3.89 -17.02
CA ALA A 34 8.39 -4.03 -15.57
C ALA A 34 7.41 -3.03 -14.94
N VAL A 35 7.32 -1.81 -15.49
CA VAL A 35 6.50 -0.73 -14.93
C VAL A 35 5.11 -0.68 -15.55
N PHE A 36 4.95 -0.98 -16.85
CA PHE A 36 3.70 -0.93 -17.60
C PHE A 36 3.38 -2.27 -18.31
N PRO A 37 2.14 -2.74 -18.24
CA PRO A 37 0.98 -2.18 -17.57
C PRO A 37 1.14 -2.25 -16.05
N GLY A 38 0.75 -1.17 -15.36
CA GLY A 38 0.89 -1.05 -13.93
C GLY A 38 -0.07 -1.93 -13.13
N GLY A 39 0.24 -2.11 -11.85
CA GLY A 39 -0.68 -2.65 -10.85
C GLY A 39 -1.59 -1.56 -10.27
N ALA A 40 -2.18 -1.83 -9.11
CA ALA A 40 -3.10 -0.93 -8.42
C ALA A 40 -2.46 0.38 -7.92
N ARG A 41 -1.11 0.53 -7.99
CA ARG A 41 -0.37 1.73 -7.55
C ARG A 41 -0.74 2.18 -6.13
N ILE A 42 -0.91 1.25 -5.20
CA ILE A 42 -1.44 1.53 -3.87
C ILE A 42 -0.49 2.41 -3.06
N ARG A 43 0.79 2.04 -3.00
CA ARG A 43 1.81 2.76 -2.23
C ARG A 43 1.98 4.20 -2.70
N PRO A 44 2.14 4.48 -4.01
CA PRO A 44 2.22 5.86 -4.49
C PRO A 44 0.91 6.64 -4.29
N GLN A 45 -0.26 6.02 -4.42
CA GLN A 45 -1.54 6.67 -4.14
C GLN A 45 -1.69 7.02 -2.65
N LEU A 46 -1.25 6.13 -1.75
CA LEU A 46 -1.22 6.37 -0.30
C LEU A 46 -0.30 7.55 0.03
N CYS A 47 0.91 7.60 -0.54
CA CYS A 47 1.85 8.71 -0.37
C CYS A 47 1.21 10.05 -0.73
N MET A 48 0.61 10.14 -1.91
CA MET A 48 -0.06 11.36 -2.37
C MET A 48 -1.31 11.70 -1.55
N ALA A 49 -2.03 10.69 -1.03
CA ALA A 49 -3.18 10.91 -0.15
C ALA A 49 -2.77 11.51 1.19
N VAL A 50 -1.67 11.02 1.78
CA VAL A 50 -1.10 11.57 3.01
C VAL A 50 -0.59 12.98 2.76
N ALA A 51 0.19 13.22 1.69
CA ALA A 51 0.66 14.55 1.35
C ALA A 51 -0.50 15.54 1.21
N LEU A 52 -1.56 15.16 0.48
CA LEU A 52 -2.76 16.01 0.33
C LEU A 52 -3.47 16.25 1.67
N ALA A 53 -3.57 15.25 2.54
CA ALA A 53 -4.18 15.40 3.85
C ALA A 53 -3.42 16.39 4.73
N CYS A 54 -2.09 16.47 4.55
CA CYS A 54 -1.18 17.39 5.23
C CYS A 54 -1.09 18.79 4.57
N GLY A 55 -1.68 18.98 3.37
CA GLY A 55 -1.69 20.29 2.69
C GLY A 55 -0.93 20.35 1.37
N ASP A 56 -0.02 19.40 1.09
CA ASP A 56 0.73 19.21 -0.18
C ASP A 56 1.20 20.52 -0.82
N ASP A 57 2.03 21.27 -0.10
CA ASP A 57 2.54 22.57 -0.54
C ASP A 57 3.63 22.47 -1.62
N ASP A 58 4.13 21.25 -1.87
CA ASP A 58 5.08 20.91 -2.94
C ASP A 58 4.67 19.65 -3.72
N PRO A 59 3.68 19.76 -4.62
CA PRO A 59 3.18 18.63 -5.40
C PRO A 59 4.23 17.95 -6.30
N ARG A 60 5.32 18.64 -6.67
CA ARG A 60 6.40 18.03 -7.42
C ARG A 60 7.19 17.05 -6.59
N LEU A 61 7.41 17.39 -5.33
CA LEU A 61 8.14 16.52 -4.41
C LEU A 61 7.32 15.27 -4.06
N SER A 62 6.04 15.44 -3.72
CA SER A 62 5.13 14.33 -3.40
C SER A 62 4.92 13.39 -4.59
N GLU A 63 4.71 13.91 -5.81
CA GLU A 63 4.59 13.11 -7.04
C GLU A 63 5.87 12.32 -7.36
N SER A 64 7.04 12.99 -7.25
CA SER A 64 8.33 12.35 -7.55
C SER A 64 8.68 11.27 -6.54
N PHE A 65 8.38 11.49 -5.27
CA PHE A 65 8.57 10.47 -4.25
C PHE A 65 7.62 9.29 -4.43
N ALA A 66 6.36 9.55 -4.72
CA ALA A 66 5.37 8.50 -5.02
C ALA A 66 5.82 7.65 -6.24
N ALA A 67 6.33 8.28 -7.29
CA ALA A 67 6.87 7.58 -8.44
C ALA A 67 8.15 6.79 -8.10
N ALA A 68 9.05 7.34 -7.28
CA ALA A 68 10.24 6.65 -6.82
C ALA A 68 9.90 5.39 -6.02
N LEU A 69 8.91 5.44 -5.13
CA LEU A 69 8.40 4.26 -4.40
C LEU A 69 7.90 3.17 -5.36
N GLU A 70 7.17 3.55 -6.41
CA GLU A 70 6.67 2.57 -7.37
C GLU A 70 7.79 1.96 -8.22
N LEU A 71 8.80 2.76 -8.60
CA LEU A 71 9.99 2.24 -9.31
C LEU A 71 10.76 1.24 -8.45
N MET A 72 10.92 1.50 -7.14
CA MET A 72 11.51 0.57 -6.19
C MET A 72 10.70 -0.71 -6.06
N HIS A 73 9.37 -0.58 -5.96
CA HIS A 73 8.48 -1.74 -5.93
C HIS A 73 8.57 -2.56 -7.23
N CYS A 74 8.60 -1.93 -8.40
CA CYS A 74 8.78 -2.64 -9.66
C CYS A 74 10.14 -3.33 -9.75
N ALA A 75 11.22 -2.69 -9.27
CA ALA A 75 12.54 -3.30 -9.19
C ALA A 75 12.54 -4.56 -8.31
N SER A 76 11.94 -4.48 -7.13
CA SER A 76 11.85 -5.63 -6.23
C SER A 76 11.10 -6.81 -6.85
N LEU A 77 9.98 -6.54 -7.57
CA LEU A 77 9.24 -7.59 -8.27
C LEU A 77 10.04 -8.22 -9.42
N VAL A 78 10.84 -7.42 -10.15
CA VAL A 78 11.71 -7.96 -11.22
C VAL A 78 12.75 -8.92 -10.64
N HIS A 79 13.35 -8.59 -9.50
CA HIS A 79 14.32 -9.45 -8.83
C HIS A 79 13.65 -10.67 -8.18
N ASP A 80 12.50 -10.49 -7.56
CA ASP A 80 11.70 -11.56 -6.95
C ASP A 80 11.32 -12.65 -7.98
N ASP A 81 10.98 -12.26 -9.21
CA ASP A 81 10.59 -13.18 -10.26
C ASP A 81 11.76 -14.02 -10.83
N LEU A 82 13.03 -13.69 -10.50
CA LEU A 82 14.19 -14.43 -11.02
C LEU A 82 14.20 -15.90 -10.60
N PRO A 83 14.84 -16.79 -11.41
CA PRO A 83 14.94 -18.22 -11.09
C PRO A 83 15.62 -18.54 -9.75
N CYS A 84 16.47 -17.63 -9.23
CA CYS A 84 17.12 -17.78 -7.93
C CYS A 84 16.23 -17.41 -6.74
N PHE A 85 15.01 -16.87 -7.00
CA PHE A 85 13.99 -16.54 -6.00
C PHE A 85 12.70 -17.31 -6.34
N ASP A 86 11.61 -16.62 -6.71
CA ASP A 86 10.30 -17.23 -6.94
C ASP A 86 10.19 -17.99 -8.28
N ASN A 87 11.10 -17.78 -9.23
CA ASN A 87 11.07 -18.32 -10.59
C ASN A 87 9.71 -18.16 -11.27
N ALA A 88 9.09 -16.99 -11.10
CA ALA A 88 7.74 -16.75 -11.56
C ALA A 88 7.69 -16.59 -13.09
N ASP A 89 6.82 -17.35 -13.76
CA ASP A 89 6.64 -17.26 -15.20
C ASP A 89 5.88 -16.01 -15.61
N LEU A 90 4.92 -15.60 -14.77
CA LEU A 90 3.99 -14.49 -15.04
C LEU A 90 4.01 -13.48 -13.89
N ARG A 91 3.91 -12.20 -14.25
CA ARG A 91 3.66 -11.09 -13.33
C ARG A 91 2.55 -10.19 -13.86
N ARG A 92 1.47 -10.00 -13.09
CA ARG A 92 0.31 -9.19 -13.51
C ARG A 92 -0.29 -9.62 -14.85
N GLY A 93 -0.34 -10.94 -15.09
CA GLY A 93 -0.91 -11.54 -16.32
C GLY A 93 -0.03 -11.45 -17.56
N GLN A 94 1.21 -10.96 -17.44
CA GLN A 94 2.20 -10.95 -18.53
C GLN A 94 3.44 -11.78 -18.16
N PRO A 95 4.23 -12.24 -19.13
CA PRO A 95 5.50 -12.90 -18.84
C PRO A 95 6.36 -12.01 -17.92
N SER A 96 6.97 -12.61 -16.90
CA SER A 96 7.94 -11.89 -16.06
C SER A 96 9.11 -11.38 -16.90
N VAL A 97 9.87 -10.39 -16.37
CA VAL A 97 10.94 -9.76 -17.17
C VAL A 97 11.99 -10.78 -17.58
N HIS A 98 12.35 -11.74 -16.71
CA HIS A 98 13.33 -12.77 -17.08
C HIS A 98 12.82 -13.72 -18.16
N LYS A 99 11.54 -14.03 -18.20
CA LYS A 99 10.93 -14.83 -19.28
C LYS A 99 10.86 -14.07 -20.60
N ALA A 100 10.52 -12.78 -20.56
CA ALA A 100 10.37 -11.96 -21.78
C ALA A 100 11.71 -11.52 -22.36
N PHE A 101 12.71 -11.20 -21.52
CA PHE A 101 13.97 -10.56 -21.97
C PHE A 101 15.23 -11.33 -21.59
N GLY A 102 15.13 -12.39 -20.79
CA GLY A 102 16.21 -13.19 -20.26
C GLY A 102 16.77 -12.66 -18.93
N GLU A 103 17.32 -13.55 -18.12
CA GLU A 103 17.78 -13.29 -16.74
C GLU A 103 18.75 -12.11 -16.63
N ARG A 104 19.75 -12.04 -17.54
CA ARG A 104 20.75 -10.95 -17.51
C ARG A 104 20.10 -9.57 -17.64
N ILE A 105 19.11 -9.43 -18.54
CA ILE A 105 18.39 -8.17 -18.72
C ILE A 105 17.45 -7.92 -17.53
N ALA A 106 16.88 -8.96 -16.94
CA ALA A 106 16.02 -8.79 -15.74
C ALA A 106 16.82 -8.23 -14.55
N VAL A 107 18.00 -8.82 -14.23
CA VAL A 107 18.89 -8.28 -13.18
C VAL A 107 19.20 -6.80 -13.46
N LEU A 108 19.70 -6.49 -14.66
CA LEU A 108 20.06 -5.10 -15.02
C LEU A 108 18.84 -4.16 -15.04
N SER A 109 17.64 -4.67 -15.33
CA SER A 109 16.42 -3.84 -15.29
C SER A 109 16.04 -3.48 -13.86
N GLY A 110 16.14 -4.43 -12.92
CA GLY A 110 15.93 -4.16 -11.50
C GLY A 110 16.92 -3.10 -10.98
N ASP A 111 18.22 -3.29 -11.25
CA ASP A 111 19.26 -2.34 -10.88
C ASP A 111 19.00 -0.94 -11.47
N ALA A 112 18.65 -0.89 -12.77
CA ALA A 112 18.37 0.37 -13.45
C ALA A 112 17.12 1.08 -12.88
N LEU A 113 16.08 0.34 -12.48
CA LEU A 113 14.89 0.91 -11.84
C LEU A 113 15.20 1.47 -10.45
N ILE A 114 16.08 0.83 -9.67
CA ILE A 114 16.56 1.36 -8.38
C ILE A 114 17.25 2.71 -8.59
N VAL A 115 18.21 2.76 -9.50
CA VAL A 115 18.93 4.00 -9.82
C VAL A 115 17.98 5.08 -10.35
N LEU A 116 17.01 4.69 -11.18
CA LEU A 116 16.00 5.59 -11.73
C LEU A 116 15.10 6.18 -10.65
N ALA A 117 14.76 5.41 -9.60
CA ALA A 117 13.97 5.90 -8.47
C ALA A 117 14.68 7.07 -7.75
N PHE A 118 15.96 6.90 -7.39
CA PHE A 118 16.77 7.98 -6.82
C PHE A 118 16.91 9.18 -7.77
N ARG A 119 17.14 8.92 -9.05
CA ARG A 119 17.20 9.98 -10.08
C ARG A 119 15.89 10.75 -10.20
N THR A 120 14.74 10.06 -10.15
CA THR A 120 13.41 10.68 -10.24
C THR A 120 13.18 11.63 -9.07
N LEU A 121 13.54 11.21 -7.87
CA LEU A 121 13.41 12.03 -6.67
C LEU A 121 14.41 13.20 -6.69
N ALA A 122 15.69 12.95 -6.92
CA ALA A 122 16.73 13.98 -6.96
C ALA A 122 16.50 15.02 -8.07
N GLY A 123 15.92 14.59 -9.20
CA GLY A 123 15.60 15.44 -10.35
C GLY A 123 14.27 16.20 -10.25
N SER A 124 13.55 16.08 -9.16
CA SER A 124 12.16 16.60 -8.99
C SER A 124 12.07 18.14 -9.07
N ARG A 125 13.17 18.86 -8.82
CA ARG A 125 13.21 20.33 -8.72
C ARG A 125 12.10 20.86 -7.80
N PRO A 126 12.12 20.46 -6.54
CA PRO A 126 11.07 20.81 -5.61
C PRO A 126 11.11 22.31 -5.29
N LYS A 127 9.98 22.83 -4.83
CA LYS A 127 9.90 24.18 -4.25
C LYS A 127 10.65 24.25 -2.92
N HIS A 128 10.62 23.16 -2.15
CA HIS A 128 11.24 23.01 -0.84
C HIS A 128 12.44 22.06 -0.90
N LEU A 129 13.55 22.55 -1.44
CA LEU A 129 14.77 21.75 -1.65
C LEU A 129 15.37 21.21 -0.34
N GLU A 130 15.15 21.89 0.77
CA GLU A 130 15.60 21.50 2.11
C GLU A 130 14.99 20.19 2.60
N ARG A 131 13.88 19.74 2.03
CA ARG A 131 13.22 18.46 2.35
C ARG A 131 13.86 17.25 1.64
N LEU A 132 14.59 17.50 0.55
CA LEU A 132 15.11 16.44 -0.31
C LEU A 132 16.06 15.46 0.41
N PRO A 133 16.99 15.88 1.29
CA PRO A 133 17.83 14.94 2.04
C PRO A 133 17.03 13.96 2.89
N ALA A 134 16.00 14.43 3.63
CA ALA A 134 15.14 13.58 4.43
C ALA A 134 14.33 12.60 3.56
N MET A 135 13.84 13.06 2.39
CA MET A 135 13.14 12.19 1.44
C MET A 135 14.02 11.08 0.87
N LEU A 136 15.29 11.38 0.60
CA LEU A 136 16.27 10.38 0.15
C LEU A 136 16.56 9.36 1.25
N THR A 137 16.70 9.81 2.51
CA THR A 137 16.87 8.90 3.67
C THR A 137 15.65 7.98 3.83
N ILE A 138 14.42 8.51 3.75
CA ILE A 138 13.20 7.71 3.83
C ILE A 138 13.15 6.64 2.73
N LEU A 139 13.58 6.98 1.51
CA LEU A 139 13.64 6.04 0.39
C LEU A 139 14.71 4.97 0.62
N ASP A 140 15.89 5.36 1.12
CA ASP A 140 16.99 4.46 1.47
C ASP A 140 16.58 3.48 2.56
N ASP A 141 16.02 3.97 3.68
CA ASP A 141 15.52 3.14 4.79
C ASP A 141 14.46 2.12 4.37
N ALA A 142 13.65 2.49 3.36
CA ALA A 142 12.61 1.60 2.85
C ALA A 142 13.15 0.45 1.98
N VAL A 143 14.31 0.62 1.39
CA VAL A 143 14.87 -0.34 0.41
C VAL A 143 16.13 -1.00 0.94
N GLY A 144 17.01 -0.22 1.55
CA GLY A 144 18.32 -0.66 2.02
C GLY A 144 18.27 -1.47 3.33
N PRO A 145 19.43 -2.01 3.75
CA PRO A 145 19.59 -2.60 5.05
C PRO A 145 19.56 -1.50 6.14
N PRO A 146 19.21 -1.84 7.41
CA PRO A 146 18.96 -3.20 7.88
C PRO A 146 17.49 -3.64 7.79
N PHE A 147 16.53 -2.77 7.44
CA PHE A 147 15.09 -3.03 7.60
C PHE A 147 14.25 -2.84 6.33
N GLY A 148 14.87 -2.47 5.21
CA GLY A 148 14.17 -2.27 3.94
C GLY A 148 13.95 -3.57 3.15
N ILE A 149 13.42 -3.45 1.93
CA ILE A 149 13.06 -4.59 1.06
C ILE A 149 14.23 -5.54 0.85
N VAL A 150 15.46 -5.03 0.65
CA VAL A 150 16.65 -5.87 0.42
C VAL A 150 16.92 -6.78 1.63
N ALA A 151 16.79 -6.23 2.85
CA ALA A 151 16.91 -7.03 4.07
C ALA A 151 15.76 -8.04 4.18
N GLY A 152 14.52 -7.64 3.83
CA GLY A 152 13.38 -8.54 3.76
C GLY A 152 13.61 -9.71 2.80
N GLN A 153 14.16 -9.44 1.62
CA GLN A 153 14.49 -10.48 0.65
C GLN A 153 15.63 -11.38 1.13
N ALA A 154 16.64 -10.81 1.80
CA ALA A 154 17.75 -11.57 2.36
C ALA A 154 17.33 -12.54 3.48
N TRP A 155 16.29 -12.18 4.27
CA TRP A 155 15.75 -13.08 5.29
C TRP A 155 15.23 -14.40 4.73
N GLU A 156 14.81 -14.46 3.46
CA GLU A 156 14.43 -15.71 2.80
C GLU A 156 15.61 -16.67 2.58
N CYS A 157 16.83 -16.15 2.62
CA CYS A 157 18.06 -16.94 2.47
C CYS A 157 18.63 -17.38 3.82
N GLU A 158 18.06 -16.94 4.95
CA GLU A 158 18.54 -17.27 6.30
C GLU A 158 17.79 -18.47 6.86
N SER A 159 18.52 -19.33 7.59
CA SER A 159 17.96 -20.55 8.17
C SER A 159 16.94 -20.32 9.29
N HIS A 160 16.93 -19.13 9.89
CA HIS A 160 16.06 -18.75 11.01
C HIS A 160 15.61 -17.29 10.87
N ALA A 161 14.60 -17.08 10.02
CA ALA A 161 13.96 -15.77 9.90
C ALA A 161 12.88 -15.58 10.97
N VAL A 162 12.87 -14.43 11.65
CA VAL A 162 11.73 -14.02 12.50
C VAL A 162 10.66 -13.49 11.57
N LEU A 163 9.53 -14.21 11.46
CA LEU A 163 8.45 -13.90 10.52
C LEU A 163 8.03 -12.43 10.54
N ALA A 164 7.80 -11.87 11.73
CA ALA A 164 7.35 -10.48 11.86
C ALA A 164 8.38 -9.46 11.33
N GLU A 165 9.68 -9.75 11.46
CA GLU A 165 10.77 -8.90 10.95
C GLU A 165 10.86 -9.01 9.43
N TYR A 166 10.79 -10.24 8.91
CA TYR A 166 10.74 -10.51 7.48
C TYR A 166 9.58 -9.79 6.79
N GLN A 167 8.34 -9.98 7.26
CA GLN A 167 7.16 -9.36 6.67
C GLN A 167 7.19 -7.83 6.76
N ARG A 168 7.67 -7.29 7.89
CA ARG A 168 7.85 -5.85 8.05
C ARG A 168 8.86 -5.28 7.06
N ALA A 169 9.98 -5.96 6.84
CA ALA A 169 11.01 -5.53 5.91
C ALA A 169 10.56 -5.70 4.46
N LYS A 170 10.05 -6.87 4.06
CA LYS A 170 9.70 -7.17 2.67
C LYS A 170 8.49 -6.38 2.17
N THR A 171 7.44 -6.28 2.97
CA THR A 171 6.16 -5.65 2.57
C THR A 171 5.91 -4.33 3.26
N GLY A 172 6.14 -4.26 4.58
CA GLY A 172 5.79 -3.11 5.42
C GLY A 172 6.62 -1.87 5.13
N SER A 173 7.91 -2.01 4.81
CA SER A 173 8.85 -0.89 4.64
C SER A 173 8.39 0.16 3.63
N LEU A 174 7.90 -0.26 2.45
CA LEU A 174 7.38 0.68 1.44
C LEU A 174 6.03 1.31 1.80
N PHE A 175 5.19 0.64 2.61
CA PHE A 175 3.97 1.28 3.13
C PHE A 175 4.32 2.35 4.15
N THR A 176 5.27 2.06 5.04
CA THR A 176 5.81 3.04 5.99
C THR A 176 6.43 4.22 5.26
N ALA A 177 7.26 3.97 4.25
CA ALA A 177 7.83 5.04 3.43
C ALA A 177 6.77 5.86 2.70
N ALA A 178 5.69 5.25 2.25
CA ALA A 178 4.59 5.97 1.59
C ALA A 178 3.92 6.99 2.53
N THR A 179 3.67 6.60 3.78
CA THR A 179 3.02 7.49 4.76
C THR A 179 3.97 8.55 5.31
N VAL A 180 5.18 8.13 5.72
CA VAL A 180 6.22 9.03 6.25
C VAL A 180 6.70 10.00 5.17
N GLY A 181 6.96 9.51 3.97
CA GLY A 181 7.39 10.32 2.84
C GLY A 181 6.32 11.30 2.35
N GLY A 182 5.05 10.89 2.34
CA GLY A 182 3.94 11.80 2.02
C GLY A 182 3.85 12.97 3.00
N ALA A 183 4.00 12.72 4.30
CA ALA A 183 4.02 13.75 5.33
C ALA A 183 5.25 14.65 5.21
N CYS A 184 6.45 14.06 5.01
CA CYS A 184 7.69 14.78 4.81
C CYS A 184 7.63 15.70 3.57
N ALA A 185 7.07 15.21 2.46
CA ALA A 185 6.89 15.99 1.24
C ALA A 185 6.00 17.23 1.48
N ALA A 186 4.99 17.11 2.33
CA ALA A 186 4.11 18.22 2.73
C ALA A 186 4.69 19.10 3.85
N GLY A 187 5.91 18.86 4.32
CA GLY A 187 6.61 19.69 5.31
C GLY A 187 6.08 19.59 6.74
N VAL A 188 5.38 18.51 7.08
CA VAL A 188 4.93 18.26 8.45
C VAL A 188 5.82 17.21 9.13
N ASP A 189 5.77 17.13 10.46
CA ASP A 189 6.44 16.06 11.20
C ASP A 189 5.96 14.70 10.69
N SER A 190 6.89 13.93 10.17
CA SER A 190 6.61 12.64 9.53
C SER A 190 6.60 11.46 10.51
N ALA A 191 7.22 11.58 11.70
CA ALA A 191 7.33 10.50 12.66
C ALA A 191 5.97 9.90 13.10
N PRO A 192 4.92 10.70 13.37
CA PRO A 192 3.61 10.17 13.74
C PRO A 192 2.93 9.32 12.65
N TRP A 193 3.36 9.46 11.38
CA TRP A 193 2.77 8.75 10.24
C TRP A 193 3.28 7.32 10.07
N LYS A 194 4.33 6.95 10.80
CA LYS A 194 4.91 5.60 10.76
C LYS A 194 3.89 4.53 11.15
N ALA A 195 3.12 4.74 12.19
CA ALA A 195 2.15 3.77 12.69
C ALA A 195 1.05 3.43 11.65
N LEU A 196 0.63 4.42 10.85
CA LEU A 196 -0.30 4.18 9.74
C LEU A 196 0.32 3.25 8.69
N GLY A 197 1.56 3.50 8.29
CA GLY A 197 2.28 2.69 7.31
C GLY A 197 2.52 1.26 7.80
N ASP A 198 2.96 1.11 9.03
CA ASP A 198 3.20 -0.20 9.65
C ASP A 198 1.92 -1.06 9.69
N CYS A 199 0.79 -0.49 10.14
CA CYS A 199 -0.49 -1.19 10.18
C CYS A 199 -1.00 -1.56 8.79
N LEU A 200 -0.86 -0.68 7.80
CA LEU A 200 -1.29 -0.95 6.43
C LEU A 200 -0.41 -2.00 5.75
N GLY A 201 0.89 -1.99 5.99
CA GLY A 201 1.82 -2.99 5.45
C GLY A 201 1.50 -4.39 5.96
N GLU A 202 1.27 -4.53 7.28
CA GLU A 202 0.86 -5.79 7.91
C GLU A 202 -0.52 -6.23 7.40
N ALA A 203 -1.51 -5.34 7.33
CA ALA A 203 -2.84 -5.64 6.81
C ALA A 203 -2.80 -6.11 5.35
N TYR A 204 -1.91 -5.54 4.55
CA TYR A 204 -1.74 -5.93 3.16
C TYR A 204 -1.24 -7.37 3.04
N GLN A 205 -0.24 -7.76 3.86
CA GLN A 205 0.25 -9.13 3.90
C GLN A 205 -0.84 -10.11 4.34
N VAL A 206 -1.57 -9.80 5.42
CA VAL A 206 -2.68 -10.65 5.87
C VAL A 206 -3.76 -10.78 4.79
N ALA A 207 -4.05 -9.73 4.02
CA ALA A 207 -5.00 -9.80 2.92
C ALA A 207 -4.50 -10.66 1.75
N ASP A 208 -3.20 -10.68 1.46
CA ASP A 208 -2.61 -11.59 0.49
C ASP A 208 -2.74 -13.04 0.97
N ASP A 209 -2.36 -13.35 2.20
CA ASP A 209 -2.50 -14.68 2.82
C ASP A 209 -3.96 -15.19 2.78
N ILE A 210 -4.92 -14.31 3.06
CA ILE A 210 -6.36 -14.62 2.98
C ILE A 210 -6.78 -14.95 1.55
N ARG A 211 -6.32 -14.16 0.57
CA ARG A 211 -6.66 -14.37 -0.85
C ARG A 211 -6.10 -15.67 -1.38
N ASP A 212 -4.88 -16.02 -1.00
CA ASP A 212 -4.22 -17.24 -1.44
C ASP A 212 -5.03 -18.48 -1.01
N VAL A 213 -5.50 -18.53 0.24
CA VAL A 213 -6.36 -19.62 0.72
C VAL A 213 -7.68 -19.72 -0.04
N ILE A 214 -8.31 -18.58 -0.36
CA ILE A 214 -9.62 -18.56 -1.02
C ILE A 214 -9.55 -18.88 -2.50
N TYR A 215 -8.53 -18.39 -3.19
CA TYR A 215 -8.33 -18.74 -4.60
C TYR A 215 -8.01 -20.22 -4.75
N ASP A 216 -7.33 -20.83 -3.79
CA ASP A 216 -7.08 -22.27 -3.76
C ASP A 216 -8.37 -23.08 -3.60
N GLU A 217 -9.31 -22.64 -2.77
CA GLU A 217 -10.63 -23.28 -2.61
C GLU A 217 -11.54 -23.10 -3.84
N MET A 218 -11.46 -21.96 -4.53
CA MET A 218 -12.34 -21.63 -5.67
C MET A 218 -11.80 -22.09 -7.03
N VAL A 219 -10.51 -22.27 -7.18
CA VAL A 219 -9.81 -22.59 -8.43
C VAL A 219 -9.09 -23.93 -8.29
N MET A 220 -9.82 -25.02 -8.13
CA MET A 220 -9.30 -26.39 -8.26
C MET A 220 -8.71 -26.62 -9.66
N GLY A 221 -7.51 -26.13 -9.91
CA GLY A 221 -6.81 -26.23 -11.19
C GLY A 221 -5.42 -25.61 -11.23
N LYS A 222 -4.99 -24.95 -10.17
CA LYS A 222 -3.58 -24.56 -9.99
C LYS A 222 -3.02 -25.21 -8.72
N PRO A 223 -1.72 -25.56 -8.67
CA PRO A 223 -1.14 -26.06 -7.43
C PRO A 223 -1.34 -25.01 -6.35
N ALA A 224 -2.15 -25.36 -5.35
CA ALA A 224 -2.34 -24.62 -4.12
C ALA A 224 -0.99 -24.45 -3.43
N GLY A 225 -0.76 -23.28 -2.82
CA GLY A 225 0.28 -23.14 -1.84
C GLY A 225 1.70 -22.97 -2.39
N GLN A 226 1.99 -21.90 -3.12
CA GLN A 226 3.40 -21.49 -3.25
C GLN A 226 4.01 -21.28 -1.85
N ASP A 227 3.26 -20.77 -0.90
CA ASP A 227 3.69 -20.60 0.49
C ASP A 227 3.83 -21.93 1.24
N GLU A 228 2.98 -22.92 0.97
CA GLU A 228 3.17 -24.30 1.49
C GLU A 228 4.42 -24.96 0.90
N THR A 229 4.68 -24.76 -0.39
CA THR A 229 5.86 -25.34 -1.07
C THR A 229 7.16 -24.69 -0.59
N LEU A 230 7.11 -23.43 -0.12
CA LEU A 230 8.25 -22.64 0.35
C LEU A 230 8.33 -22.58 1.89
N GLU A 231 7.48 -23.34 2.62
CA GLU A 231 7.42 -23.35 4.09
C GLU A 231 7.29 -21.93 4.72
N ARG A 232 6.65 -20.99 3.99
CA ARG A 232 6.45 -19.61 4.47
C ARG A 232 5.28 -19.56 5.45
N PRO A 233 5.48 -19.13 6.71
CA PRO A 233 4.38 -19.02 7.66
C PRO A 233 3.40 -17.92 7.20
N SER A 234 2.09 -18.22 7.18
CA SER A 234 1.05 -17.26 6.84
C SER A 234 0.09 -17.02 8.01
N ALA A 235 -0.56 -15.84 8.04
CA ALA A 235 -1.57 -15.53 9.04
C ALA A 235 -2.76 -16.50 8.95
N ALA A 236 -3.14 -16.91 7.74
CA ALA A 236 -4.23 -17.85 7.52
C ALA A 236 -3.90 -19.27 8.04
N GLN A 237 -2.65 -19.73 7.90
CA GLN A 237 -2.19 -21.01 8.47
C GLN A 237 -2.14 -20.96 10.00
N THR A 238 -1.70 -19.83 10.57
CA THR A 238 -1.51 -19.71 12.03
C THR A 238 -2.82 -19.47 12.78
N LEU A 239 -3.73 -18.66 12.22
CA LEU A 239 -4.96 -18.18 12.88
C LEU A 239 -6.23 -18.84 12.32
N GLY A 240 -6.12 -19.60 11.23
CA GLY A 240 -7.26 -19.98 10.40
C GLY A 240 -7.83 -18.79 9.62
N LEU A 241 -8.70 -19.06 8.63
CA LEU A 241 -9.27 -18.02 7.77
C LEU A 241 -10.04 -16.95 8.57
N ASP A 242 -10.94 -17.38 9.47
CA ASP A 242 -11.72 -16.45 10.31
C ASP A 242 -10.82 -15.60 11.22
N GLY A 243 -9.79 -16.21 11.81
CA GLY A 243 -8.83 -15.51 12.64
C GLY A 243 -8.00 -14.49 11.85
N ALA A 244 -7.62 -14.81 10.61
CA ALA A 244 -6.90 -13.90 9.72
C ALA A 244 -7.79 -12.69 9.32
N VAL A 245 -9.08 -12.91 9.02
CA VAL A 245 -10.02 -11.81 8.73
C VAL A 245 -10.20 -10.89 9.93
N ILE A 246 -10.37 -11.45 11.14
CA ILE A 246 -10.47 -10.66 12.38
C ILE A 246 -9.18 -9.87 12.62
N HIS A 247 -8.01 -10.47 12.36
CA HIS A 247 -6.72 -9.79 12.49
C HIS A 247 -6.58 -8.64 11.49
N PHE A 248 -6.95 -8.87 10.23
CA PHE A 248 -6.99 -7.83 9.19
C PHE A 248 -7.85 -6.63 9.62
N ASP A 249 -9.08 -6.88 10.08
CA ASP A 249 -10.00 -5.80 10.49
C ASP A 249 -9.47 -5.01 11.70
N ARG A 250 -8.80 -5.68 12.65
CA ARG A 250 -8.11 -5.01 13.77
C ARG A 250 -6.95 -4.12 13.30
N LEU A 251 -6.18 -4.58 12.34
CA LEU A 251 -5.09 -3.79 11.74
C LEU A 251 -5.64 -2.56 11.03
N MET A 252 -6.72 -2.71 10.25
CA MET A 252 -7.36 -1.58 9.57
C MET A 252 -7.96 -0.57 10.55
N ALA A 253 -8.57 -1.02 11.64
CA ALA A 253 -9.07 -0.15 12.71
C ALA A 253 -7.92 0.64 13.37
N ARG A 254 -6.80 -0.03 13.68
CA ARG A 254 -5.59 0.62 14.22
C ARG A 254 -4.98 1.61 13.24
N ALA A 255 -4.93 1.27 11.94
CA ALA A 255 -4.47 2.17 10.89
C ALA A 255 -5.29 3.47 10.87
N ILE A 256 -6.62 3.36 10.90
CA ILE A 256 -7.52 4.52 10.92
C ILE A 256 -7.34 5.38 12.18
N GLN A 257 -7.17 4.74 13.35
CA GLN A 257 -6.97 5.43 14.62
C GLN A 257 -5.60 6.14 14.68
N SER A 258 -4.58 5.58 14.02
CA SER A 258 -3.23 6.14 14.01
C SER A 258 -3.07 7.36 13.10
N ILE A 259 -4.07 7.69 12.26
CA ILE A 259 -4.00 8.88 11.40
C ILE A 259 -3.93 10.14 12.27
N PRO A 260 -2.82 10.91 12.21
CA PRO A 260 -2.67 12.11 13.01
C PRO A 260 -3.73 13.16 12.70
N ALA A 261 -3.96 14.06 13.65
CA ALA A 261 -4.84 15.20 13.43
C ALA A 261 -4.27 16.10 12.33
N CYS A 262 -4.96 16.19 11.20
CA CYS A 262 -4.60 17.04 10.07
C CYS A 262 -5.86 17.48 9.31
N ARG A 263 -5.71 18.48 8.44
CA ARG A 263 -6.82 19.09 7.69
C ARG A 263 -7.60 18.07 6.84
N GLY A 264 -6.92 17.10 6.26
CA GLY A 264 -7.50 16.08 5.39
C GLY A 264 -7.79 14.74 6.06
N ALA A 265 -7.70 14.61 7.40
CA ALA A 265 -7.79 13.34 8.12
C ALA A 265 -9.08 12.56 7.81
N THR A 266 -10.24 13.23 7.75
CA THR A 266 -11.53 12.59 7.43
C THR A 266 -11.53 11.94 6.04
N ARG A 267 -11.00 12.65 5.04
CA ARG A 267 -10.88 12.12 3.68
C ARG A 267 -9.92 10.95 3.61
N LEU A 268 -8.79 11.05 4.29
CA LEU A 268 -7.79 9.97 4.33
C LEU A 268 -8.36 8.71 4.99
N ARG A 269 -9.09 8.83 6.11
CA ARG A 269 -9.81 7.71 6.73
C ARG A 269 -10.78 7.03 5.77
N GLY A 270 -11.54 7.82 5.01
CA GLY A 270 -12.45 7.28 3.99
C GLY A 270 -11.72 6.50 2.90
N MET A 271 -10.55 6.97 2.44
CA MET A 271 -9.73 6.26 1.44
C MET A 271 -9.16 4.94 2.00
N VAL A 272 -8.70 4.94 3.26
CA VAL A 272 -8.19 3.73 3.92
C VAL A 272 -9.30 2.68 4.08
N LEU A 273 -10.52 3.11 4.43
CA LEU A 273 -11.69 2.23 4.51
C LEU A 273 -12.07 1.63 3.16
N GLN A 274 -12.06 2.42 2.09
CA GLN A 274 -12.33 1.92 0.73
C GLN A 274 -11.29 0.89 0.29
N GLU A 275 -10.02 1.11 0.63
CA GLU A 275 -8.97 0.15 0.32
C GLU A 275 -9.15 -1.15 1.11
N ALA A 276 -9.53 -1.10 2.38
CA ALA A 276 -9.85 -2.28 3.17
C ALA A 276 -10.94 -3.15 2.53
N GLN A 277 -12.03 -2.52 2.07
CA GLN A 277 -13.14 -3.20 1.40
C GLN A 277 -12.71 -3.85 0.07
N ARG A 278 -11.73 -3.25 -0.62
CA ARG A 278 -11.18 -3.79 -1.87
C ARG A 278 -10.27 -4.98 -1.63
N LEU A 279 -9.50 -4.96 -0.55
CA LEU A 279 -8.52 -6.00 -0.21
C LEU A 279 -9.20 -7.28 0.27
N VAL A 280 -10.17 -7.16 1.16
CA VAL A 280 -10.95 -8.27 1.70
C VAL A 280 -12.43 -7.95 1.53
N PRO A 281 -13.11 -8.51 0.50
CA PRO A 281 -14.53 -8.27 0.25
C PRO A 281 -15.39 -8.69 1.44
N THR A 282 -16.49 -7.96 1.67
CA THR A 282 -17.43 -8.22 2.79
C THR A 282 -18.42 -9.35 2.50
N GLU A 283 -18.43 -9.91 1.30
CA GLU A 283 -19.37 -10.93 0.85
C GLU A 283 -18.70 -12.32 0.81
N GLY A 284 -19.49 -13.37 0.98
CA GLY A 284 -19.01 -14.76 0.98
C GLY A 284 -18.58 -15.25 2.36
N PRO A 285 -17.55 -16.12 2.44
CA PRO A 285 -17.12 -16.75 3.71
C PRO A 285 -16.69 -15.74 4.80
N TYR A 286 -16.37 -14.51 4.43
CA TYR A 286 -15.98 -13.44 5.38
C TYR A 286 -17.16 -12.85 6.17
N LYS A 287 -18.40 -13.04 5.71
CA LYS A 287 -19.57 -12.39 6.31
C LYS A 287 -19.78 -12.79 7.77
N VAL A 288 -19.52 -14.05 8.10
CA VAL A 288 -19.73 -14.59 9.45
C VAL A 288 -18.66 -14.06 10.42
N ALA A 289 -17.39 -14.09 10.00
CA ALA A 289 -16.27 -13.58 10.81
C ALA A 289 -16.40 -12.08 11.07
N ARG A 290 -16.81 -11.31 10.05
CA ARG A 290 -16.99 -9.87 10.13
C ARG A 290 -18.18 -9.48 11.01
N ALA A 291 -19.31 -10.19 10.93
CA ALA A 291 -20.47 -9.96 11.79
C ALA A 291 -20.14 -10.21 13.27
N ALA A 292 -19.32 -11.22 13.56
CA ALA A 292 -18.84 -11.49 14.92
C ALA A 292 -17.93 -10.37 15.44
N LEU A 293 -17.09 -9.78 14.58
CA LEU A 293 -16.21 -8.66 14.93
C LEU A 293 -17.00 -7.37 15.14
N ASP A 294 -17.96 -7.06 14.27
CA ASP A 294 -18.81 -5.87 14.38
C ASP A 294 -19.53 -5.87 15.73
N ALA A 295 -20.10 -7.01 16.14
CA ALA A 295 -20.75 -7.16 17.44
C ALA A 295 -19.78 -6.99 18.64
N GLN A 296 -18.52 -7.45 18.51
CA GLN A 296 -17.47 -7.26 19.54
C GLN A 296 -16.97 -5.82 19.57
N THR A 297 -16.84 -5.17 18.40
CA THR A 297 -16.35 -3.80 18.27
C THR A 297 -17.41 -2.81 18.75
N GLU A 298 -18.70 -3.01 18.43
CA GLU A 298 -19.80 -2.22 18.96
C GLU A 298 -19.88 -2.34 20.48
N LYS A 299 -19.73 -3.54 21.02
CA LYS A 299 -19.69 -3.75 22.46
C LYS A 299 -18.49 -3.07 23.11
N ALA A 300 -17.29 -3.20 22.54
CA ALA A 300 -16.07 -2.55 23.07
C ALA A 300 -16.14 -1.01 22.98
N LEU A 301 -16.75 -0.46 21.91
CA LEU A 301 -16.99 0.98 21.78
C LEU A 301 -18.07 1.46 22.77
N ALA A 302 -19.13 0.71 22.97
CA ALA A 302 -20.16 1.01 23.98
C ALA A 302 -19.60 0.98 25.40
N ASP A 303 -18.73 0.00 25.71
CA ASP A 303 -18.08 -0.14 27.01
C ASP A 303 -16.99 0.95 27.24
N ALA A 304 -16.30 1.37 26.19
CA ALA A 304 -15.26 2.41 26.27
C ALA A 304 -15.83 3.86 26.28
N PHE A 305 -17.01 4.06 25.71
CA PHE A 305 -17.68 5.38 25.60
C PHE A 305 -19.15 5.29 26.00
N PRO A 306 -19.46 5.03 27.29
CA PRO A 306 -20.84 4.81 27.74
C PRO A 306 -21.80 6.01 27.57
N HIS A 307 -21.29 7.16 27.13
CA HIS A 307 -22.07 8.38 26.92
C HIS A 307 -21.69 9.15 25.64
N SER A 308 -21.24 8.50 24.59
CA SER A 308 -20.95 9.24 23.37
C SER A 308 -22.24 9.60 22.60
N ALA A 309 -22.33 10.87 22.27
CA ALA A 309 -23.39 11.67 21.69
C ALA A 309 -23.97 11.21 20.32
N VAL A 310 -23.81 9.95 19.91
CA VAL A 310 -24.38 9.43 18.66
C VAL A 310 -25.91 9.34 18.74
N ASN A 311 -26.46 9.16 19.95
CA ASN A 311 -27.92 9.15 20.17
C ASN A 311 -28.58 10.52 20.29
N ALA A 312 -27.79 11.60 20.46
CA ALA A 312 -28.34 12.95 20.52
C ALA A 312 -28.63 13.52 19.13
N ALA A 313 -27.74 13.31 18.15
CA ALA A 313 -27.93 13.78 16.79
C ALA A 313 -29.08 13.07 16.03
N ALA A 314 -29.31 11.79 16.29
CA ALA A 314 -30.43 11.04 15.70
C ALA A 314 -31.79 11.44 16.29
N LYS A 315 -31.81 11.89 17.54
CA LYS A 315 -33.06 12.40 18.21
C LYS A 315 -33.37 13.85 17.87
N GLU A 316 -32.40 14.70 17.55
CA GLU A 316 -32.64 16.06 17.08
C GLU A 316 -33.11 16.07 15.62
N ALA A 317 -32.56 15.28 14.74
CA ALA A 317 -33.01 15.15 13.36
C ALA A 317 -34.46 14.61 13.21
N SER A 318 -34.94 13.84 14.18
CA SER A 318 -36.32 13.33 14.17
C SER A 318 -37.33 14.30 14.83
N LYS A 319 -36.87 15.36 15.50
CA LYS A 319 -37.74 16.40 16.07
C LYS A 319 -37.97 17.60 15.14
N GLU A 320 -37.10 17.85 14.18
CA GLU A 320 -37.26 18.94 13.20
C GLU A 320 -38.10 18.56 11.98
N GLY A 321 -38.43 17.26 11.79
CA GLY A 321 -39.26 16.77 10.69
C GLY A 321 -40.79 16.71 10.95
N GLY A 322 -41.26 17.14 12.13
CA GLY A 322 -42.65 16.99 12.54
C GLY A 322 -43.35 18.31 12.88
N GLY A 323 -43.57 19.15 11.91
CA GLY A 323 -44.35 20.34 12.15
C GLY A 323 -44.56 21.16 10.89
N HIS A 324 -45.57 20.83 10.10
CA HIS A 324 -46.47 21.76 9.47
C HIS A 324 -47.58 21.02 8.72
N GLY A 325 -48.66 20.81 9.43
CA GLY A 325 -49.96 20.65 8.83
C GLY A 325 -50.79 21.85 9.26
N ASP A 326 -51.51 22.35 8.33
CA ASP A 326 -52.75 23.09 8.48
C ASP A 326 -52.69 24.62 8.69
N ALA A 327 -53.13 25.31 7.68
CA ALA A 327 -54.07 26.44 7.80
C ALA A 327 -54.62 26.86 6.43
N SER A 328 -55.85 26.47 6.25
CA SER A 328 -56.84 27.05 5.35
C SER A 328 -57.06 28.55 5.63
N GLY A 329 -57.37 29.32 4.59
CA GLY A 329 -58.28 30.43 4.76
C GLY A 329 -57.98 31.75 4.04
N LEU A 330 -58.78 32.02 2.98
CA LEU A 330 -59.43 33.29 2.65
C LEU A 330 -58.61 34.56 2.29
N VAL A 331 -58.65 34.96 1.13
CA VAL A 331 -59.27 36.02 0.29
C VAL A 331 -58.43 36.24 -0.94
#